data_3d573a855d9126eb60cb1109e4749a0d
#
_entry.id   3d573a855d9126eb60cb1109e4749a0d
#
_cell.length_a   1.000
_cell.length_b   1.000
_cell.length_c   1.000
_cell.angle_alpha   90.00
_cell.angle_beta   90.00
_cell.angle_gamma   90.00
#
_symmetry.space_group_name_H-M   'P 1'
#
loop_
_entity.id
_entity.type
_entity.pdbx_description
1 polymer ?
#
loop_
_entity_poly.entity_id
_entity_poly.type
_entity_poly.pdbx_seq_one_letter_code
_entity_poly.pdbx_strand_id
1 'polypeptide(L)'
;MIDEFQDTSKLQWQNFAPLIGESLSHDHTDLIVGDVKQSIYRWRNSDWSLLNEGVQSLFRPSQYSERSMNMNYRSCACIVEFNNRIFGEAARLLQQKLEREIEESALVEGSFDVKIEKAYADIGQRVADSNLLRSGHVSVTMWESDKKEDFYNDSLARIPDLLRDLQDRGYTPGDITF
;
A
#
# COMPACT_ATOMS: atom_id res chain seq x y z
N MET A 1 15.24 -15.44 1.18
CA MET A 1 14.47 -14.20 1.26
C MET A 1 13.22 -14.32 0.39
N ILE A 2 12.07 -13.89 0.89
CA ILE A 2 10.81 -13.77 0.15
C ILE A 2 10.45 -12.28 0.17
N ASP A 3 10.29 -11.71 -1.02
CA ASP A 3 9.91 -10.31 -1.22
C ASP A 3 8.49 -10.22 -1.77
N GLU A 4 7.86 -9.05 -1.67
CA GLU A 4 6.46 -8.80 -2.08
C GLU A 4 5.48 -9.81 -1.48
N PHE A 5 5.68 -10.15 -0.20
CA PHE A 5 4.96 -11.24 0.46
C PHE A 5 3.45 -10.98 0.55
N GLN A 6 2.99 -9.73 0.52
CA GLN A 6 1.57 -9.37 0.49
C GLN A 6 0.82 -9.93 -0.73
N ASP A 7 1.56 -10.33 -1.79
CA ASP A 7 0.99 -10.91 -3.00
C ASP A 7 0.96 -12.44 -2.98
N THR A 8 1.37 -13.03 -1.86
CA THR A 8 1.41 -14.47 -1.66
C THR A 8 0.00 -15.00 -1.37
N SER A 9 -0.37 -16.09 -2.03
CA SER A 9 -1.60 -16.84 -1.73
C SER A 9 -1.39 -17.83 -0.59
N LYS A 10 -2.50 -18.26 0.06
CA LYS A 10 -2.45 -19.32 1.10
C LYS A 10 -1.77 -20.59 0.61
N LEU A 11 -2.02 -20.99 -0.64
CA LEU A 11 -1.40 -22.19 -1.22
C LEU A 11 0.12 -22.01 -1.38
N GLN A 12 0.56 -20.85 -1.85
CA GLN A 12 2.00 -20.57 -1.95
C GLN A 12 2.64 -20.55 -0.56
N TRP A 13 1.99 -19.93 0.43
CA TRP A 13 2.48 -19.93 1.81
C TRP A 13 2.61 -21.35 2.38
N GLN A 14 1.64 -22.22 2.16
CA GLN A 14 1.71 -23.62 2.57
C GLN A 14 2.92 -24.35 1.98
N ASN A 15 3.38 -23.97 0.80
CA ASN A 15 4.59 -24.52 0.18
C ASN A 15 5.89 -23.89 0.73
N PHE A 16 5.89 -22.60 1.07
CA PHE A 16 7.08 -21.92 1.59
C PHE A 16 7.31 -22.16 3.09
N ALA A 17 6.26 -22.24 3.88
CA ALA A 17 6.37 -22.37 5.32
C ALA A 17 7.19 -23.58 5.79
N PRO A 18 7.07 -24.80 5.20
CA PRO A 18 7.94 -25.92 5.55
C PRO A 18 9.42 -25.66 5.25
N LEU A 19 9.72 -24.94 4.15
CA LEU A 19 11.10 -24.62 3.78
C LEU A 19 11.73 -23.64 4.77
N ILE A 20 10.96 -22.67 5.24
CA ILE A 20 11.39 -21.75 6.29
C ILE A 20 11.60 -22.49 7.62
N GLY A 21 10.67 -23.39 7.98
CA GLY A 21 10.81 -24.22 9.16
C GLY A 21 12.08 -25.10 9.15
N GLU A 22 12.39 -25.69 8.00
CA GLU A 22 13.63 -26.45 7.80
C GLU A 22 14.86 -25.55 7.90
N SER A 23 14.86 -24.37 7.26
CA SER A 23 15.93 -23.39 7.34
C SER A 23 16.22 -22.99 8.79
N LEU A 24 15.18 -22.67 9.56
CA LEU A 24 15.30 -22.32 10.98
C LEU A 24 15.81 -23.49 11.84
N SER A 25 15.50 -24.74 11.49
CA SER A 25 16.00 -25.92 12.20
C SER A 25 17.51 -26.12 12.08
N HIS A 26 18.12 -25.51 11.06
CA HIS A 26 19.55 -25.49 10.79
C HIS A 26 20.23 -24.17 11.24
N ASP A 27 19.58 -23.40 12.12
CA ASP A 27 20.08 -22.10 12.60
C ASP A 27 20.32 -21.06 11.49
N HIS A 28 19.65 -21.19 10.36
CA HIS A 28 19.69 -20.18 9.29
C HIS A 28 18.71 -19.03 9.58
N THR A 29 18.95 -17.89 8.94
CA THR A 29 18.10 -16.72 9.04
C THR A 29 17.34 -16.51 7.74
N ASP A 30 16.02 -16.38 7.83
CA ASP A 30 15.14 -16.06 6.71
C ASP A 30 14.62 -14.63 6.82
N LEU A 31 14.37 -14.01 5.67
CA LEU A 31 13.82 -12.68 5.58
C LEU A 31 12.54 -12.71 4.72
N ILE A 32 11.45 -12.24 5.30
CA ILE A 32 10.18 -12.01 4.63
C ILE A 32 9.94 -10.51 4.61
N VAL A 33 9.71 -9.95 3.41
CA VAL A 33 9.46 -8.52 3.20
C VAL A 33 8.15 -8.33 2.46
N GLY A 34 7.37 -7.36 2.88
CA GLY A 34 6.11 -7.01 2.22
C GLY A 34 5.46 -5.78 2.85
N ASP A 35 4.46 -5.26 2.17
CA ASP A 35 3.64 -4.15 2.65
C ASP A 35 2.17 -4.46 2.37
N VAL A 36 1.39 -4.72 3.40
CA VAL A 36 -0.05 -5.06 3.28
C VAL A 36 -0.84 -4.02 2.50
N LYS A 37 -0.41 -2.75 2.54
CA LYS A 37 -1.05 -1.63 1.85
C LYS A 37 -0.84 -1.67 0.33
N GLN A 38 0.14 -2.44 -0.15
CA GLN A 38 0.45 -2.63 -1.57
C GLN A 38 -0.21 -3.89 -2.15
N SER A 39 -0.98 -4.64 -1.37
CA SER A 39 -1.69 -5.83 -1.85
C SER A 39 -2.82 -5.46 -2.79
N ILE A 40 -2.63 -5.71 -4.10
CA ILE A 40 -3.61 -5.42 -5.16
C ILE A 40 -4.05 -6.66 -5.94
N TYR A 41 -3.48 -7.83 -5.61
CA TYR A 41 -3.72 -9.09 -6.34
C TYR A 41 -4.71 -10.05 -5.67
N ARG A 42 -5.70 -9.52 -4.94
CA ARG A 42 -6.74 -10.33 -4.30
C ARG A 42 -7.49 -11.23 -5.30
N TRP A 43 -7.65 -10.77 -6.53
CA TRP A 43 -8.24 -11.55 -7.62
C TRP A 43 -7.41 -12.78 -8.03
N ARG A 44 -6.13 -12.84 -7.63
CA ARG A 44 -5.24 -14.00 -7.78
C ARG A 44 -5.13 -14.82 -6.50
N ASN A 45 -6.06 -14.66 -5.55
CA ASN A 45 -6.04 -15.29 -4.23
C ASN A 45 -4.86 -14.90 -3.34
N SER A 46 -4.23 -13.72 -3.56
CA SER A 46 -3.31 -13.20 -2.58
C SER A 46 -4.04 -12.89 -1.27
N ASP A 47 -3.38 -13.11 -0.17
CA ASP A 47 -3.93 -12.87 1.16
C ASP A 47 -2.94 -12.08 2.01
N TRP A 48 -3.17 -10.78 2.08
CA TRP A 48 -2.33 -9.85 2.86
C TRP A 48 -2.31 -10.17 4.37
N SER A 49 -3.34 -10.88 4.89
CA SER A 49 -3.37 -11.27 6.30
C SER A 49 -2.26 -12.27 6.66
N LEU A 50 -1.70 -12.96 5.66
CA LEU A 50 -0.56 -13.85 5.87
C LEU A 50 0.66 -13.14 6.42
N LEU A 51 0.90 -11.88 6.02
CA LEU A 51 2.02 -11.09 6.53
C LEU A 51 1.81 -10.73 8.02
N ASN A 52 0.59 -10.38 8.40
CA ASN A 52 0.28 -9.96 9.76
C ASN A 52 0.02 -11.11 10.73
N GLU A 53 -0.61 -12.18 10.25
CA GLU A 53 -1.13 -13.26 11.10
C GLU A 53 -0.57 -14.64 10.72
N GLY A 54 -0.37 -14.87 9.42
CA GLY A 54 0.05 -16.18 8.91
C GLY A 54 1.44 -16.59 9.36
N VAL A 55 2.40 -15.66 9.38
CA VAL A 55 3.76 -15.92 9.88
C VAL A 55 3.75 -16.14 11.38
N GLN A 56 3.05 -15.27 12.11
CA GLN A 56 2.95 -15.34 13.58
C GLN A 56 2.25 -16.61 14.07
N SER A 57 1.30 -17.15 13.29
CA SER A 57 0.56 -18.36 13.66
C SER A 57 1.40 -19.64 13.54
N LEU A 58 2.45 -19.64 12.72
CA LEU A 58 3.27 -20.81 12.45
C LEU A 58 4.57 -20.85 13.26
N PHE A 59 5.11 -19.71 13.61
CA PHE A 59 6.40 -19.59 14.28
C PHE A 59 6.24 -19.04 15.69
N ARG A 60 7.07 -19.52 16.63
CA ARG A 60 7.06 -19.03 18.00
C ARG A 60 7.63 -17.60 18.05
N PRO A 61 7.19 -16.75 18.97
CA PRO A 61 7.72 -15.38 19.12
C PRO A 61 9.25 -15.29 19.25
N SER A 62 9.91 -16.34 19.73
CA SER A 62 11.37 -16.42 19.81
C SER A 62 12.06 -16.70 18.48
N GLN A 63 11.34 -17.11 17.46
CA GLN A 63 11.87 -17.52 16.16
C GLN A 63 11.80 -16.40 15.11
N TYR A 64 11.10 -15.29 15.39
CA TYR A 64 11.02 -14.17 14.45
C TYR A 64 11.12 -12.82 15.16
N SER A 65 11.48 -11.80 14.42
CA SER A 65 11.40 -10.41 14.85
C SER A 65 10.82 -9.55 13.74
N GLU A 66 9.92 -8.64 14.08
CA GLU A 66 9.32 -7.71 13.15
C GLU A 66 10.05 -6.37 13.18
N ARG A 67 10.22 -5.79 12.00
CA ARG A 67 10.79 -4.45 11.85
C ARG A 67 10.02 -3.69 10.79
N SER A 68 9.54 -2.50 11.12
CA SER A 68 8.96 -1.58 10.16
C SER A 68 10.05 -0.74 9.51
N MET A 69 10.03 -0.67 8.18
CA MET A 69 10.92 0.17 7.38
C MET A 69 10.18 1.44 6.97
N ASN A 70 10.29 2.49 7.76
CA ASN A 70 9.57 3.75 7.55
C ASN A 70 10.39 4.84 6.85
N MET A 71 11.64 4.57 6.47
CA MET A 71 12.49 5.53 5.78
C MET A 71 12.33 5.42 4.27
N ASN A 72 11.88 6.50 3.64
CA ASN A 72 11.72 6.59 2.20
C ASN A 72 12.98 7.18 1.55
N TYR A 73 13.67 6.34 0.76
CA TYR A 73 14.86 6.71 -0.01
C TYR A 73 14.53 7.04 -1.48
N ARG A 74 13.29 6.81 -1.91
CA ARG A 74 12.87 6.96 -3.31
C ARG A 74 12.42 8.40 -3.62
N SER A 75 11.54 8.94 -2.79
CA SER A 75 10.79 10.15 -3.09
C SER A 75 11.35 11.37 -2.35
N CYS A 76 11.12 12.57 -2.92
CA CYS A 76 11.39 13.83 -2.25
C CYS A 76 10.38 14.13 -1.13
N ALA A 77 10.72 15.08 -0.27
CA ALA A 77 9.95 15.42 0.92
C ALA A 77 8.48 15.76 0.61
N CYS A 78 8.22 16.60 -0.39
CA CYS A 78 6.84 17.02 -0.69
C CYS A 78 5.92 15.86 -1.11
N ILE A 79 6.45 14.83 -1.79
CA ILE A 79 5.67 13.65 -2.17
C ILE A 79 5.38 12.78 -0.94
N VAL A 80 6.39 12.55 -0.09
CA VAL A 80 6.22 11.76 1.13
C VAL A 80 5.22 12.42 2.08
N GLU A 81 5.34 13.73 2.30
CA GLU A 81 4.43 14.50 3.17
C GLU A 81 3.00 14.51 2.63
N PHE A 82 2.84 14.70 1.32
CA PHE A 82 1.53 14.61 0.68
C PHE A 82 0.90 13.23 0.89
N ASN A 83 1.64 12.16 0.61
CA ASN A 83 1.16 10.80 0.79
C ASN A 83 0.80 10.50 2.23
N ASN A 84 1.64 10.86 3.19
CA ASN A 84 1.37 10.67 4.62
C ASN A 84 0.04 11.33 5.02
N ARG A 85 -0.18 12.57 4.54
CA ARG A 85 -1.42 13.31 4.84
C ARG A 85 -2.65 12.70 4.16
N ILE A 86 -2.57 12.45 2.86
CA ILE A 86 -3.71 11.93 2.08
C ILE A 86 -4.14 10.55 2.58
N PHE A 87 -3.21 9.63 2.73
CA PHE A 87 -3.56 8.27 3.14
C PHE A 87 -4.01 8.18 4.60
N GLY A 88 -3.43 8.99 5.48
CA GLY A 88 -3.90 9.07 6.87
C GLY A 88 -5.34 9.57 6.95
N GLU A 89 -5.67 10.67 6.26
CA GLU A 89 -7.04 11.20 6.24
C GLU A 89 -8.01 10.29 5.49
N ALA A 90 -7.59 9.71 4.36
CA ALA A 90 -8.42 8.78 3.60
C ALA A 90 -8.79 7.54 4.42
N ALA A 91 -7.83 6.95 5.14
CA ALA A 91 -8.10 5.80 6.01
C ALA A 91 -9.14 6.13 7.08
N ARG A 92 -9.01 7.30 7.73
CA ARG A 92 -9.95 7.78 8.75
C ARG A 92 -11.36 8.01 8.17
N LEU A 93 -11.46 8.66 7.03
CA LEU A 93 -12.74 8.93 6.37
C LEU A 93 -13.43 7.65 5.90
N LEU A 94 -12.66 6.70 5.35
CA LEU A 94 -13.17 5.41 4.91
C LEU A 94 -13.67 4.56 6.10
N GLN A 95 -12.95 4.60 7.23
CA GLN A 95 -13.39 3.93 8.45
C GLN A 95 -14.73 4.50 8.92
N GLN A 96 -14.86 5.82 9.02
CA GLN A 96 -16.11 6.47 9.42
C GLN A 96 -17.28 6.21 8.46
N LYS A 97 -17.00 6.16 7.17
CA LYS A 97 -18.02 5.82 6.17
C LYS A 97 -18.49 4.38 6.34
N LEU A 98 -17.57 3.45 6.49
CA LEU A 98 -17.87 2.04 6.70
C LEU A 98 -18.71 1.82 7.98
N GLU A 99 -18.32 2.44 9.08
CA GLU A 99 -19.06 2.36 10.35
C GLU A 99 -20.50 2.84 10.19
N ARG A 100 -20.73 3.95 9.49
CA ARG A 100 -22.08 4.46 9.19
C ARG A 100 -22.88 3.48 8.31
N GLU A 101 -22.27 2.95 7.26
CA GLU A 101 -22.94 1.98 6.38
C GLU A 101 -23.30 0.69 7.12
N ILE A 102 -22.49 0.25 8.07
CA ILE A 102 -22.80 -0.89 8.95
C ILE A 102 -23.96 -0.57 9.88
N GLU A 103 -23.95 0.60 10.55
CA GLU A 103 -25.03 1.04 11.43
C GLU A 103 -26.37 1.17 10.70
N GLU A 104 -26.36 1.71 9.47
CA GLU A 104 -27.56 1.87 8.64
C GLU A 104 -28.07 0.55 8.06
N SER A 105 -27.20 -0.43 7.88
CA SER A 105 -27.54 -1.70 7.22
C SER A 105 -28.20 -2.70 8.17
N ALA A 106 -28.96 -2.39 9.15
CA ALA A 106 -29.84 -3.20 10.05
C ALA A 106 -29.79 -4.77 9.92
N LEU A 107 -28.89 -5.30 9.09
CA LEU A 107 -28.76 -6.70 8.69
C LEU A 107 -27.63 -7.43 9.43
N VAL A 108 -26.92 -6.77 10.34
CA VAL A 108 -25.71 -7.33 10.89
C VAL A 108 -25.85 -7.62 12.38
N GLU A 109 -26.34 -8.82 12.68
CA GLU A 109 -26.04 -9.49 13.92
C GLU A 109 -24.62 -10.08 13.82
N GLY A 110 -23.60 -9.28 14.08
CA GLY A 110 -22.21 -9.73 14.09
C GLY A 110 -21.24 -8.55 14.10
N SER A 111 -20.20 -8.61 14.92
CA SER A 111 -19.16 -7.58 14.91
C SER A 111 -18.28 -7.74 13.66
N PHE A 112 -18.44 -6.83 12.71
CA PHE A 112 -17.45 -6.68 11.65
C PHE A 112 -16.22 -5.97 12.22
N ASP A 113 -15.17 -6.70 12.51
CA ASP A 113 -13.89 -6.13 12.96
C ASP A 113 -13.04 -5.69 11.74
N VAL A 114 -13.63 -4.87 10.86
CA VAL A 114 -12.90 -4.26 9.75
C VAL A 114 -12.30 -2.95 10.25
N LYS A 115 -11.00 -2.97 10.53
CA LYS A 115 -10.25 -1.79 11.00
C LYS A 115 -9.34 -1.27 9.90
N ILE A 116 -9.90 -0.41 9.04
CA ILE A 116 -9.12 0.27 7.99
C ILE A 116 -8.00 1.10 8.63
N GLU A 117 -8.30 1.86 9.68
CA GLU A 117 -7.30 2.64 10.41
C GLU A 117 -6.16 1.78 10.96
N LYS A 118 -6.46 0.58 11.44
CA LYS A 118 -5.42 -0.34 11.93
C LYS A 118 -4.48 -0.80 10.82
N ALA A 119 -5.02 -1.09 9.63
CA ALA A 119 -4.22 -1.48 8.47
C ALA A 119 -3.31 -0.36 7.96
N TYR A 120 -3.68 0.89 8.27
CA TYR A 120 -2.93 2.10 7.88
C TYR A 120 -2.23 2.79 9.05
N ALA A 121 -2.15 2.17 10.23
CA ALA A 121 -1.57 2.79 11.42
C ALA A 121 -0.08 3.14 11.27
N ASP A 122 0.66 2.40 10.45
CA ASP A 122 2.09 2.58 10.20
C ASP A 122 2.41 3.29 8.87
N ILE A 123 1.45 4.06 8.33
CA ILE A 123 1.59 4.70 7.02
C ILE A 123 2.63 5.81 6.99
N GLY A 124 2.96 6.40 8.13
CA GLY A 124 3.87 7.51 8.24
C GLY A 124 5.29 7.15 7.81
N GLN A 125 5.71 7.69 6.67
CA GLN A 125 7.09 7.55 6.17
C GLN A 125 7.93 8.77 6.53
N ARG A 126 9.22 8.54 6.79
CA ARG A 126 10.23 9.57 6.98
C ARG A 126 11.03 9.74 5.70
N VAL A 127 11.46 10.94 5.42
CA VAL A 127 12.30 11.24 4.25
C VAL A 127 13.76 10.99 4.61
N ALA A 128 14.48 10.28 3.75
CA ALA A 128 15.92 10.13 3.91
C ALA A 128 16.64 11.48 3.70
N ASP A 129 17.70 11.71 4.45
CA ASP A 129 18.45 12.98 4.40
C ASP A 129 18.94 13.32 2.99
N SER A 130 19.31 12.32 2.20
CA SER A 130 19.69 12.48 0.78
C SER A 130 18.58 13.06 -0.10
N ASN A 131 17.33 12.97 0.32
CA ASN A 131 16.15 13.36 -0.45
C ASN A 131 15.47 14.64 0.07
N LEU A 132 15.93 15.18 1.22
CA LEU A 132 15.33 16.39 1.82
C LEU A 132 15.40 17.62 0.91
N LEU A 133 16.52 17.78 0.19
CA LEU A 133 16.75 18.90 -0.70
C LEU A 133 16.33 18.65 -2.16
N ARG A 134 15.82 17.45 -2.47
CA ARG A 134 15.32 17.15 -3.82
C ARG A 134 14.01 17.90 -4.04
N SER A 135 13.95 18.62 -5.16
CA SER A 135 12.69 19.22 -5.60
C SER A 135 11.69 18.18 -6.06
N GLY A 136 10.44 18.44 -5.84
CA GLY A 136 9.34 17.63 -6.32
C GLY A 136 8.07 18.46 -6.41
N HIS A 137 7.06 17.92 -7.06
CA HIS A 137 5.79 18.61 -7.25
C HIS A 137 4.65 17.62 -7.09
N VAL A 138 3.59 18.06 -6.43
CA VAL A 138 2.31 17.34 -6.38
C VAL A 138 1.23 18.30 -6.86
N SER A 139 0.43 17.86 -7.81
CA SER A 139 -0.71 18.62 -8.31
C SER A 139 -1.98 17.78 -8.18
N VAL A 140 -3.04 18.40 -7.67
CA VAL A 140 -4.37 17.81 -7.59
C VAL A 140 -5.33 18.69 -8.35
N THR A 141 -5.96 18.13 -9.37
CA THR A 141 -6.98 18.83 -10.15
C THR A 141 -8.32 18.16 -9.91
N MET A 142 -9.33 18.96 -9.55
CA MET A 142 -10.70 18.50 -9.35
C MET A 142 -11.62 19.19 -10.36
N TRP A 143 -12.55 18.41 -10.90
CA TRP A 143 -13.62 18.92 -11.74
C TRP A 143 -14.88 18.09 -11.53
N GLU A 144 -16.02 18.69 -11.78
CA GLU A 144 -17.30 18.02 -11.75
C GLU A 144 -17.65 17.48 -13.12
N SER A 145 -18.34 16.35 -13.15
CA SER A 145 -18.90 15.77 -14.35
C SER A 145 -20.19 15.03 -13.99
N ASP A 146 -21.24 15.22 -14.79
CA ASP A 146 -22.56 14.62 -14.52
C ASP A 146 -22.55 13.10 -14.68
N LYS A 147 -21.64 12.57 -15.51
CA LYS A 147 -21.52 11.14 -15.79
C LYS A 147 -20.08 10.66 -15.65
N LYS A 148 -19.95 9.42 -15.19
CA LYS A 148 -18.65 8.77 -15.05
C LYS A 148 -17.88 8.69 -16.39
N GLU A 149 -18.59 8.48 -17.50
CA GLU A 149 -18.01 8.42 -18.82
C GLU A 149 -17.42 9.76 -19.26
N ASP A 150 -18.13 10.85 -19.01
CA ASP A 150 -17.67 12.21 -19.31
C ASP A 150 -16.44 12.54 -18.47
N PHE A 151 -16.43 12.17 -17.20
CA PHE A 151 -15.26 12.32 -16.33
C PHE A 151 -14.02 11.59 -16.90
N TYR A 152 -14.18 10.36 -17.38
CA TYR A 152 -13.07 9.63 -18.00
C TYR A 152 -12.59 10.30 -19.30
N ASN A 153 -13.50 10.72 -20.16
CA ASN A 153 -13.14 11.39 -21.40
C ASN A 153 -12.42 12.71 -21.15
N ASP A 154 -12.88 13.51 -20.20
CA ASP A 154 -12.23 14.75 -19.78
C ASP A 154 -10.85 14.49 -19.18
N SER A 155 -10.71 13.41 -18.40
CA SER A 155 -9.41 13.00 -17.86
C SER A 155 -8.43 12.63 -18.96
N LEU A 156 -8.86 11.82 -19.93
CA LEU A 156 -8.03 11.41 -21.05
C LEU A 156 -7.64 12.60 -21.95
N ALA A 157 -8.56 13.54 -22.17
CA ALA A 157 -8.30 14.73 -22.97
C ALA A 157 -7.21 15.64 -22.40
N ARG A 158 -6.94 15.58 -21.09
CA ARG A 158 -5.90 16.38 -20.41
C ARG A 158 -4.51 15.75 -20.49
N ILE A 159 -4.41 14.45 -20.75
CA ILE A 159 -3.12 13.73 -20.80
C ILE A 159 -2.16 14.32 -21.84
N PRO A 160 -2.56 14.64 -23.09
CA PRO A 160 -1.64 15.21 -24.08
C PRO A 160 -1.01 16.53 -23.64
N ASP A 161 -1.78 17.41 -22.97
CA ASP A 161 -1.26 18.69 -22.49
C ASP A 161 -0.28 18.50 -21.33
N LEU A 162 -0.59 17.60 -20.41
CA LEU A 162 0.32 17.21 -19.33
C LEU A 162 1.63 16.64 -19.87
N LEU A 163 1.56 15.77 -20.88
CA LEU A 163 2.75 15.21 -21.51
C LEU A 163 3.62 16.27 -22.16
N ARG A 164 3.01 17.24 -22.88
CA ARG A 164 3.76 18.36 -23.48
C ARG A 164 4.45 19.21 -22.41
N ASP A 165 3.73 19.59 -21.35
CA ASP A 165 4.30 20.36 -20.26
C ASP A 165 5.51 19.63 -19.60
N LEU A 166 5.40 18.32 -19.38
CA LEU A 166 6.49 17.51 -18.83
C LEU A 166 7.68 17.43 -19.81
N GLN A 167 7.43 17.24 -21.11
CA GLN A 167 8.48 17.22 -22.13
C GLN A 167 9.18 18.58 -22.27
N ASP A 168 8.44 19.69 -22.19
CA ASP A 168 9.00 21.05 -22.21
C ASP A 168 9.89 21.32 -21.00
N ARG A 169 9.65 20.62 -19.89
CA ARG A 169 10.52 20.64 -18.70
C ARG A 169 11.71 19.66 -18.79
N GLY A 170 11.84 18.91 -19.87
CA GLY A 170 12.95 18.00 -20.15
C GLY A 170 12.74 16.55 -19.74
N TYR A 171 11.53 16.15 -19.33
CA TYR A 171 11.24 14.75 -19.07
C TYR A 171 11.09 13.97 -20.39
N THR A 172 11.62 12.76 -20.41
CA THR A 172 11.43 11.84 -21.52
C THR A 172 10.23 10.92 -21.29
N PRO A 173 9.65 10.30 -22.34
CA PRO A 173 8.55 9.34 -22.15
C PRO A 173 8.86 8.20 -21.19
N GLY A 174 10.14 7.81 -21.06
CA GLY A 174 10.57 6.76 -20.11
C GLY A 174 10.56 7.20 -18.64
N ASP A 175 10.45 8.49 -18.38
CA ASP A 175 10.36 9.06 -17.02
C ASP A 175 8.91 9.23 -16.55
N ILE A 176 7.92 8.93 -17.42
CA ILE A 176 6.50 9.21 -17.18
C ILE A 176 5.74 7.89 -17.10
N THR A 177 4.92 7.73 -16.06
CA THR A 177 4.05 6.56 -15.85
C THR A 177 2.64 7.02 -15.48
N PHE A 178 1.62 6.34 -16.02
CA PHE A 178 0.20 6.53 -15.72
C PHE A 178 -0.39 5.33 -14.99
#